data_d68ce4be1c77a5173fc9c9cbb4def4eb
#
_entry.id   d68ce4be1c77a5173fc9c9cbb4def4eb
#
_cell.length_a   1.000
_cell.length_b   1.000
_cell.length_c   1.000
_cell.angle_alpha   90.00
_cell.angle_beta   90.00
_cell.angle_gamma   90.00
#
_symmetry.space_group_name_H-M   'P 1'
#
loop_
_entity.id
_entity.type
_entity.pdbx_description
1 polymer ?
#
loop_
_entity_poly.entity_id
_entity_poly.type
_entity_poly.pdbx_seq_one_letter_code
_entity_poly.pdbx_strand_id
1 'polypeptide(L)'
;MTKDRRHSERSGGSLFEIPIGIILSMHRSFYGIALMLLLLVGCAPAPKPSATPPNPTVPTAGLEPAPKDTLQVVFLDVGQGDSALVIFPNGKTMLIDGGETDQGRRLVQKLQQIGVKQIDWLVATHPHSDHIGGLIQVLKSLPVGEIWDIAMPFESPVYRDFLLAARGAKTPDGKRPVFRKVRAGLSLEPAPNVRLSVLAPRDPLLTGTRSDPNNNSIVLRIDAPGGSFLFTGDVEREGRQRLYASRANLQVDVLKVSHHGAANGTDGAFLGRVNPRVAVISVGANNRYGHPHRETVALLQGKRVYRTDWHGDIIMRLGADKKLQIASTRRAPDQTSATEKPTKPLITGAVIGNKKSKVYHMPDCPRLPKPDNQARFRSAQEAEKAGYRPHACVEGE
;
A
#
# COMPACT_ATOMS: atom_id res chain seq x y z
N MET A 1 -25.07 52.55 17.81
CA MET A 1 -23.58 52.58 17.90
C MET A 1 -23.11 51.24 18.45
N THR A 2 -22.89 50.24 17.61
CA THR A 2 -22.43 48.92 17.99
C THR A 2 -21.28 48.53 17.06
N LYS A 3 -20.11 48.34 17.66
CA LYS A 3 -18.86 48.01 16.96
C LYS A 3 -18.85 46.55 16.54
N ASP A 4 -18.78 46.38 15.26
CA ASP A 4 -18.52 45.11 14.56
C ASP A 4 -17.05 44.68 14.83
N ARG A 5 -16.84 43.51 15.45
CA ARG A 5 -15.53 42.86 15.56
C ARG A 5 -15.52 41.62 14.70
N ARG A 6 -14.94 41.72 13.51
CA ARG A 6 -14.57 40.60 12.69
C ARG A 6 -13.40 39.85 13.32
N HIS A 7 -13.60 38.62 13.73
CA HIS A 7 -12.54 37.68 14.03
C HIS A 7 -12.06 37.02 12.72
N SER A 8 -10.83 37.30 12.34
CA SER A 8 -10.11 36.54 11.33
C SER A 8 -9.54 35.30 12.01
N GLU A 9 -10.13 34.14 11.73
CA GLU A 9 -9.52 32.87 12.13
C GLU A 9 -8.31 32.60 11.22
N ARG A 10 -7.13 32.76 11.76
CA ARG A 10 -5.90 32.19 11.20
C ARG A 10 -5.89 30.72 11.58
N SER A 11 -6.01 29.84 10.57
CA SER A 11 -5.75 28.41 10.71
C SER A 11 -4.25 28.19 11.00
N GLY A 12 -3.89 28.09 12.27
CA GLY A 12 -2.56 27.73 12.73
C GLY A 12 -2.27 26.27 12.40
N GLY A 13 -1.43 25.99 11.41
CA GLY A 13 -0.85 24.66 11.21
C GLY A 13 0.01 24.31 12.42
N SER A 14 -0.43 23.38 13.26
CA SER A 14 0.35 22.84 14.36
C SER A 14 1.55 22.08 13.80
N LEU A 15 2.74 22.60 14.01
CA LEU A 15 4.01 21.88 13.84
C LEU A 15 4.09 20.82 14.95
N PHE A 16 3.77 19.59 14.62
CA PHE A 16 4.00 18.47 15.54
C PHE A 16 5.50 18.18 15.59
N GLU A 17 6.13 18.49 16.72
CA GLU A 17 7.38 17.86 17.13
C GLU A 17 7.08 16.37 17.38
N ILE A 18 7.81 15.48 16.71
CA ILE A 18 7.75 14.04 16.99
C ILE A 18 8.17 13.87 18.45
N PRO A 19 7.35 13.29 19.32
CA PRO A 19 7.73 13.13 20.73
C PRO A 19 8.99 12.28 20.81
N ILE A 20 10.06 12.86 21.35
CA ILE A 20 11.37 12.21 21.57
C ILE A 20 11.24 10.93 22.44
N GLY A 21 10.20 10.83 23.23
CA GLY A 21 9.92 9.69 24.11
C GLY A 21 9.76 8.33 23.39
N ILE A 22 9.29 8.31 22.15
CA ILE A 22 9.10 7.04 21.41
C ILE A 22 10.46 6.46 20.93
N ILE A 23 11.45 7.32 20.71
CA ILE A 23 12.78 6.89 20.23
C ILE A 23 13.65 6.38 21.38
N LEU A 24 13.47 6.87 22.61
CA LEU A 24 14.31 6.54 23.77
C LEU A 24 13.89 5.29 24.53
N SER A 25 12.63 4.87 24.43
CA SER A 25 12.15 3.63 25.10
C SER A 25 12.69 2.34 24.51
N MET A 26 13.22 2.37 23.29
CA MET A 26 13.71 1.15 22.60
C MET A 26 15.18 0.79 22.90
N HIS A 27 15.88 1.56 23.73
CA HIS A 27 17.35 1.35 23.95
C HIS A 27 17.71 0.64 25.26
N ARG A 28 16.77 0.20 26.09
CA ARG A 28 17.07 -0.36 27.41
C ARG A 28 16.96 -1.88 27.59
N SER A 29 16.67 -2.66 26.54
CA SER A 29 16.46 -4.11 26.69
C SER A 29 17.49 -5.02 26.03
N PHE A 30 18.63 -4.54 25.55
CA PHE A 30 19.66 -5.38 24.87
C PHE A 30 21.07 -5.24 25.44
N TYR A 31 21.25 -5.19 26.77
CA TYR A 31 22.54 -5.45 27.40
C TYR A 31 22.38 -6.50 28.50
N GLY A 32 22.50 -7.74 28.11
CA GLY A 32 22.61 -8.87 28.99
C GLY A 32 22.74 -10.15 28.21
N ILE A 33 23.93 -10.77 28.30
CA ILE A 33 24.31 -12.09 27.81
C ILE A 33 24.93 -12.10 26.41
N ALA A 34 26.22 -11.85 26.36
CA ALA A 34 27.13 -12.47 25.39
C ALA A 34 28.57 -12.47 25.96
N LEU A 35 28.87 -13.47 26.76
CA LEU A 35 30.27 -13.85 27.02
C LEU A 35 30.33 -15.37 27.06
N MET A 36 31.24 -15.93 26.27
CA MET A 36 31.70 -17.33 26.22
C MET A 36 31.10 -18.23 25.13
N LEU A 37 31.76 -18.33 24.00
CA LEU A 37 32.47 -19.55 23.56
C LEU A 37 33.21 -19.30 22.23
N LEU A 38 34.52 -19.06 22.34
CA LEU A 38 35.42 -19.24 21.20
C LEU A 38 35.68 -20.74 21.05
N LEU A 39 35.31 -21.36 19.94
CA LEU A 39 35.89 -22.59 19.44
C LEU A 39 36.00 -22.56 17.91
N LEU A 40 37.19 -22.80 17.47
CA LEU A 40 37.72 -22.85 16.11
C LEU A 40 36.86 -23.70 15.16
N VAL A 41 36.44 -23.13 14.07
CA VAL A 41 36.05 -23.88 12.87
C VAL A 41 36.71 -23.19 11.66
N GLY A 42 37.41 -24.01 10.87
CA GLY A 42 38.30 -23.60 9.81
C GLY A 42 37.66 -22.74 8.71
N CYS A 43 38.48 -21.88 8.13
CA CYS A 43 38.20 -21.08 6.96
C CYS A 43 37.87 -21.94 5.74
N ALA A 44 36.57 -22.04 5.40
CA ALA A 44 36.17 -22.30 4.02
C ALA A 44 36.09 -20.95 3.29
N PRO A 45 36.57 -20.82 2.05
CA PRO A 45 36.47 -19.58 1.30
C PRO A 45 35.00 -19.22 1.09
N ALA A 46 34.61 -18.00 1.42
CA ALA A 46 33.27 -17.48 1.20
C ALA A 46 32.87 -17.66 -0.29
N PRO A 47 31.66 -18.15 -0.58
CA PRO A 47 31.20 -18.23 -1.96
C PRO A 47 31.19 -16.80 -2.53
N LYS A 48 31.79 -16.63 -3.72
CA LYS A 48 31.79 -15.38 -4.46
C LYS A 48 30.29 -14.92 -4.59
N PRO A 49 30.00 -13.63 -4.36
CA PRO A 49 28.67 -13.15 -4.56
C PRO A 49 28.25 -13.45 -6.00
N SER A 50 27.19 -14.24 -6.14
CA SER A 50 26.54 -14.48 -7.42
C SER A 50 26.15 -13.12 -7.99
N ALA A 51 26.59 -12.82 -9.20
CA ALA A 51 26.21 -11.61 -9.91
C ALA A 51 24.69 -11.57 -9.97
N THR A 52 24.09 -10.58 -9.32
CA THR A 52 22.66 -10.31 -9.43
C THR A 52 22.34 -10.18 -10.92
N PRO A 53 21.37 -10.93 -11.45
CA PRO A 53 21.01 -10.79 -12.85
C PRO A 53 20.64 -9.33 -13.13
N PRO A 54 21.01 -8.77 -14.29
CA PRO A 54 20.67 -7.40 -14.62
C PRO A 54 19.15 -7.23 -14.51
N ASN A 55 18.71 -6.19 -13.77
CA ASN A 55 17.28 -5.84 -13.65
C ASN A 55 16.70 -5.77 -15.07
N PRO A 56 15.62 -6.49 -15.38
CA PRO A 56 15.00 -6.40 -16.69
C PRO A 56 14.66 -4.93 -16.95
N THR A 57 15.13 -4.42 -18.08
CA THR A 57 14.78 -3.07 -18.55
C THR A 57 13.27 -2.98 -18.62
N VAL A 58 12.67 -2.16 -17.77
CA VAL A 58 11.21 -1.94 -17.76
C VAL A 58 10.87 -1.24 -19.09
N PRO A 59 9.95 -1.78 -19.91
CA PRO A 59 9.49 -1.06 -21.08
C PRO A 59 8.96 0.32 -20.69
N THR A 60 9.48 1.38 -21.27
CA THR A 60 9.05 2.76 -21.01
C THR A 60 7.80 3.17 -21.80
N ALA A 61 7.23 2.28 -22.57
CA ALA A 61 6.02 2.54 -23.33
C ALA A 61 4.87 2.92 -22.39
N GLY A 62 4.38 4.13 -22.50
CA GLY A 62 3.26 4.65 -21.72
C GLY A 62 3.63 5.37 -20.42
N LEU A 63 4.87 5.29 -19.94
CA LEU A 63 5.35 6.08 -18.80
C LEU A 63 5.92 7.43 -19.31
N GLU A 64 5.07 8.23 -19.91
CA GLU A 64 5.41 9.56 -20.40
C GLU A 64 4.82 10.63 -19.46
N PRO A 65 5.41 11.85 -19.45
CA PRO A 65 4.82 12.98 -18.78
C PRO A 65 3.35 13.19 -19.18
N ALA A 66 2.53 13.59 -18.21
CA ALA A 66 1.14 13.92 -18.52
C ALA A 66 1.06 15.07 -19.52
N PRO A 67 0.17 15.01 -20.53
CA PRO A 67 -0.17 16.18 -21.32
C PRO A 67 -0.64 17.33 -20.40
N LYS A 68 -0.41 18.58 -20.84
CA LYS A 68 -0.93 19.74 -20.10
C LYS A 68 -2.44 19.62 -19.88
N ASP A 69 -2.90 20.20 -18.77
CA ASP A 69 -4.32 20.26 -18.40
C ASP A 69 -5.01 18.88 -18.30
N THR A 70 -4.21 17.83 -18.06
CA THR A 70 -4.68 16.46 -17.92
C THR A 70 -4.46 15.97 -16.50
N LEU A 71 -5.50 15.39 -15.86
CA LEU A 71 -5.32 14.57 -14.67
C LEU A 71 -4.78 13.19 -15.11
N GLN A 72 -3.61 12.83 -14.65
CA GLN A 72 -3.04 11.50 -14.89
C GLN A 72 -2.92 10.74 -13.57
N VAL A 73 -3.43 9.52 -13.54
CA VAL A 73 -3.25 8.57 -12.44
C VAL A 73 -2.50 7.37 -12.97
N VAL A 74 -1.39 7.02 -12.33
CA VAL A 74 -0.59 5.85 -12.69
C VAL A 74 -0.54 4.91 -11.51
N PHE A 75 -1.15 3.74 -11.63
CA PHE A 75 -0.97 2.64 -10.69
C PHE A 75 0.32 1.92 -11.06
N LEU A 76 1.33 2.06 -10.21
CA LEU A 76 2.69 1.61 -10.48
C LEU A 76 2.86 0.14 -10.10
N ASP A 77 3.44 -0.66 -10.99
CA ASP A 77 3.84 -2.03 -10.71
C ASP A 77 5.10 -2.02 -9.82
N VAL A 78 4.88 -2.16 -8.54
CA VAL A 78 5.91 -2.27 -7.50
C VAL A 78 6.03 -3.70 -6.94
N GLY A 79 5.57 -4.71 -7.71
CA GLY A 79 5.42 -6.06 -7.19
C GLY A 79 4.25 -6.17 -6.22
N GLN A 80 4.42 -6.92 -5.11
CA GLN A 80 3.40 -6.97 -4.08
C GLN A 80 3.38 -5.65 -3.31
N GLY A 81 2.18 -5.06 -3.15
CA GLY A 81 2.00 -3.78 -2.46
C GLY A 81 1.31 -2.73 -3.34
N ASP A 82 1.16 -1.54 -2.79
CA ASP A 82 0.51 -0.41 -3.44
C ASP A 82 1.49 0.69 -3.81
N SER A 83 1.32 1.27 -4.98
CA SER A 83 1.85 2.58 -5.31
C SER A 83 1.01 3.22 -6.41
N ALA A 84 0.60 4.47 -6.21
CA ALA A 84 -0.11 5.24 -7.23
C ALA A 84 0.41 6.67 -7.27
N LEU A 85 0.75 7.13 -8.48
CA LEU A 85 1.14 8.51 -8.76
C LEU A 85 -0.05 9.25 -9.36
N VAL A 86 -0.40 10.40 -8.80
CA VAL A 86 -1.37 11.34 -9.36
C VAL A 86 -0.63 12.58 -9.82
N ILE A 87 -0.76 12.93 -11.09
CA ILE A 87 -0.29 14.20 -11.67
C ILE A 87 -1.52 15.04 -11.98
N PHE A 88 -1.64 16.16 -11.29
CA PHE A 88 -2.74 17.09 -11.46
C PHE A 88 -2.57 17.96 -12.69
N PRO A 89 -3.66 18.57 -13.25
CA PRO A 89 -3.60 19.37 -14.47
C PRO A 89 -2.59 20.53 -14.42
N ASN A 90 -2.30 21.06 -13.25
CA ASN A 90 -1.31 22.12 -13.02
C ASN A 90 0.12 21.60 -12.81
N GLY A 91 0.37 20.30 -12.97
CA GLY A 91 1.67 19.67 -12.81
C GLY A 91 2.05 19.30 -11.39
N LYS A 92 1.25 19.63 -10.37
CA LYS A 92 1.47 19.15 -9.00
C LYS A 92 1.31 17.64 -8.93
N THR A 93 1.97 17.02 -7.95
CA THR A 93 2.06 15.56 -7.86
C THR A 93 1.67 15.05 -6.47
N MET A 94 0.98 13.91 -6.46
CA MET A 94 0.71 13.15 -5.23
C MET A 94 1.16 11.71 -5.44
N LEU A 95 2.00 11.20 -4.54
CA LEU A 95 2.36 9.78 -4.50
C LEU A 95 1.63 9.13 -3.32
N ILE A 96 0.84 8.11 -3.62
CA ILE A 96 0.09 7.32 -2.63
C ILE A 96 0.75 5.96 -2.54
N ASP A 97 1.38 5.66 -1.41
CA ASP A 97 2.17 4.46 -1.13
C ASP A 97 3.35 4.23 -2.08
N GLY A 98 4.19 3.24 -1.81
CA GLY A 98 5.43 3.04 -2.54
C GLY A 98 5.90 1.59 -2.66
N GLY A 99 5.07 0.61 -2.28
CA GLY A 99 5.45 -0.79 -2.29
C GLY A 99 6.48 -1.16 -1.22
N GLU A 100 7.02 -2.36 -1.32
CA GLU A 100 8.03 -2.91 -0.42
C GLU A 100 9.37 -2.15 -0.50
N THR A 101 10.18 -2.31 0.54
CA THR A 101 11.47 -1.59 0.68
C THR A 101 12.44 -1.87 -0.48
N ASP A 102 12.49 -3.08 -1.00
CA ASP A 102 13.34 -3.48 -2.11
C ASP A 102 12.93 -2.84 -3.45
N GLN A 103 11.68 -2.40 -3.57
CA GLN A 103 11.14 -1.73 -4.75
C GLN A 103 11.48 -0.23 -4.81
N GLY A 104 11.94 0.37 -3.72
CA GLY A 104 12.13 1.81 -3.62
C GLY A 104 13.02 2.42 -4.72
N ARG A 105 14.14 1.79 -5.08
CA ARG A 105 15.01 2.27 -6.18
C ARG A 105 14.30 2.24 -7.53
N ARG A 106 13.58 1.15 -7.81
CA ARG A 106 12.80 1.00 -9.04
C ARG A 106 11.67 2.02 -9.11
N LEU A 107 11.00 2.27 -7.98
CA LEU A 107 9.96 3.30 -7.88
C LEU A 107 10.51 4.68 -8.23
N VAL A 108 11.65 5.08 -7.65
CA VAL A 108 12.31 6.37 -7.97
C VAL A 108 12.64 6.46 -9.46
N GLN A 109 13.18 5.42 -10.07
CA GLN A 109 13.48 5.38 -11.51
C GLN A 109 12.19 5.59 -12.35
N LYS A 110 11.10 4.91 -11.99
CA LYS A 110 9.80 5.10 -12.68
C LYS A 110 9.28 6.53 -12.55
N LEU A 111 9.35 7.11 -11.36
CA LEU A 111 8.96 8.51 -11.13
C LEU A 111 9.78 9.47 -11.99
N GLN A 112 11.09 9.25 -12.10
CA GLN A 112 11.99 10.06 -12.94
C GLN A 112 11.69 9.88 -14.43
N GLN A 113 11.38 8.67 -14.89
CA GLN A 113 10.98 8.40 -16.28
C GLN A 113 9.69 9.14 -16.66
N ILE A 114 8.73 9.23 -15.72
CA ILE A 114 7.49 10.01 -15.88
C ILE A 114 7.78 11.54 -15.88
N GLY A 115 8.99 11.95 -15.50
CA GLY A 115 9.38 13.36 -15.42
C GLY A 115 9.08 14.00 -14.05
N VAL A 116 8.80 13.22 -13.02
CA VAL A 116 8.56 13.72 -11.64
C VAL A 116 9.88 14.25 -11.07
N LYS A 117 9.89 15.52 -10.70
CA LYS A 117 11.05 16.19 -10.10
C LYS A 117 10.89 16.40 -8.60
N GLN A 118 9.67 16.42 -8.12
CA GLN A 118 9.29 16.60 -6.72
C GLN A 118 7.94 15.91 -6.45
N ILE A 119 7.63 15.65 -5.20
CA ILE A 119 6.33 15.17 -4.75
C ILE A 119 5.70 16.26 -3.88
N ASP A 120 4.58 16.84 -4.31
CA ASP A 120 3.89 17.87 -3.52
C ASP A 120 3.21 17.24 -2.29
N TRP A 121 2.58 16.06 -2.45
CA TRP A 121 1.98 15.28 -1.36
C TRP A 121 2.42 13.82 -1.43
N LEU A 122 3.06 13.34 -0.40
CA LEU A 122 3.40 11.93 -0.21
C LEU A 122 2.46 11.35 0.84
N VAL A 123 1.70 10.32 0.47
CA VAL A 123 0.69 9.69 1.32
C VAL A 123 1.14 8.30 1.70
N ALA A 124 1.30 8.04 2.99
CA ALA A 124 1.44 6.73 3.58
C ALA A 124 0.06 6.30 4.10
N THR A 125 -0.63 5.40 3.40
CA THR A 125 -2.02 5.05 3.75
C THR A 125 -2.09 4.36 5.10
N HIS A 126 -1.14 3.49 5.40
CA HIS A 126 -0.97 2.80 6.67
C HIS A 126 0.47 2.22 6.79
N PRO A 127 0.94 1.81 7.98
CA PRO A 127 2.37 1.57 8.23
C PRO A 127 2.90 0.20 7.81
N HIS A 128 2.21 -0.60 7.00
CA HIS A 128 2.75 -1.87 6.51
C HIS A 128 3.84 -1.67 5.45
N SER A 129 4.78 -2.63 5.39
CA SER A 129 6.00 -2.51 4.59
C SER A 129 5.72 -2.42 3.09
N ASP A 130 4.73 -3.14 2.60
CA ASP A 130 4.30 -3.16 1.20
C ASP A 130 3.53 -1.91 0.75
N HIS A 131 3.41 -0.92 1.64
CA HIS A 131 2.90 0.43 1.37
C HIS A 131 3.96 1.50 1.56
N ILE A 132 4.70 1.45 2.68
CA ILE A 132 5.63 2.52 3.03
C ILE A 132 7.10 2.22 2.72
N GLY A 133 7.44 0.96 2.45
CA GLY A 133 8.83 0.54 2.31
C GLY A 133 9.59 1.30 1.23
N GLY A 134 9.01 1.39 0.03
CA GLY A 134 9.60 2.12 -1.10
C GLY A 134 9.61 3.63 -0.92
N LEU A 135 8.69 4.19 -0.11
CA LEU A 135 8.67 5.63 0.21
C LEU A 135 9.95 6.08 0.92
N ILE A 136 10.63 5.20 1.64
CA ILE A 136 11.92 5.49 2.29
C ILE A 136 12.95 5.97 1.26
N GLN A 137 13.01 5.29 0.10
CA GLN A 137 13.94 5.68 -0.96
C GLN A 137 13.46 6.95 -1.68
N VAL A 138 12.15 7.12 -1.90
CA VAL A 138 11.58 8.35 -2.48
C VAL A 138 11.95 9.56 -1.64
N LEU A 139 11.74 9.50 -0.32
CA LEU A 139 12.07 10.58 0.64
C LEU A 139 13.56 10.95 0.67
N LYS A 140 14.43 9.99 0.34
CA LYS A 140 15.89 10.23 0.23
C LYS A 140 16.31 10.79 -1.13
N SER A 141 15.49 10.62 -2.16
CA SER A 141 15.87 10.89 -3.56
C SER A 141 15.19 12.10 -4.18
N LEU A 142 14.00 12.45 -3.72
CA LEU A 142 13.18 13.51 -4.30
C LEU A 142 12.76 14.52 -3.22
N PRO A 143 12.66 15.80 -3.55
CA PRO A 143 12.02 16.79 -2.70
C PRO A 143 10.54 16.45 -2.47
N VAL A 144 10.07 16.61 -1.21
CA VAL A 144 8.69 16.34 -0.81
C VAL A 144 8.11 17.56 -0.09
N GLY A 145 6.95 18.04 -0.51
CA GLY A 145 6.29 19.20 0.10
C GLY A 145 5.61 18.86 1.41
N GLU A 146 4.75 17.87 1.39
CA GLU A 146 3.95 17.46 2.55
C GLU A 146 3.87 15.93 2.63
N ILE A 147 3.96 15.37 3.83
CA ILE A 147 3.88 13.93 4.12
C ILE A 147 2.62 13.68 4.93
N TRP A 148 1.74 12.81 4.42
CA TRP A 148 0.49 12.42 5.05
C TRP A 148 0.62 11.03 5.65
N ASP A 149 0.26 10.90 6.92
CA ASP A 149 0.33 9.66 7.67
C ASP A 149 -0.83 9.57 8.66
N ILE A 150 -1.25 8.37 9.03
CA ILE A 150 -2.29 8.20 10.04
C ILE A 150 -1.80 8.50 11.46
N ALA A 151 -0.49 8.55 11.66
CA ALA A 151 0.17 8.79 12.94
C ALA A 151 -0.39 7.90 14.07
N MET A 152 -0.49 6.58 13.79
CA MET A 152 -0.81 5.60 14.80
C MET A 152 0.47 4.93 15.33
N PRO A 153 0.51 4.57 16.63
CA PRO A 153 1.61 3.77 17.15
C PRO A 153 1.68 2.41 16.42
N PHE A 154 2.83 2.10 15.87
CA PHE A 154 3.08 0.82 15.20
C PHE A 154 4.55 0.43 15.31
N GLU A 155 4.81 -0.70 15.93
CA GLU A 155 6.17 -1.20 16.16
C GLU A 155 6.64 -2.02 14.95
N SER A 156 7.37 -1.35 14.04
CA SER A 156 7.95 -1.96 12.86
C SER A 156 9.28 -1.28 12.52
N PRO A 157 10.34 -2.04 12.18
CA PRO A 157 11.58 -1.46 11.69
C PRO A 157 11.37 -0.59 10.45
N VAL A 158 10.51 -1.02 9.52
CA VAL A 158 10.23 -0.28 8.29
C VAL A 158 9.51 1.04 8.59
N TYR A 159 8.53 1.05 9.50
CA TYR A 159 7.86 2.29 9.89
C TYR A 159 8.80 3.26 10.60
N ARG A 160 9.67 2.76 11.49
CA ARG A 160 10.73 3.58 12.10
C ARG A 160 11.63 4.20 11.03
N ASP A 161 12.09 3.40 10.06
CA ASP A 161 13.00 3.87 9.00
C ASP A 161 12.30 4.86 8.06
N PHE A 162 10.99 4.69 7.80
CA PHE A 162 10.15 5.66 7.11
C PHE A 162 10.08 7.00 7.87
N LEU A 163 9.82 6.99 9.17
CA LEU A 163 9.77 8.20 9.99
C LEU A 163 11.14 8.92 10.04
N LEU A 164 12.25 8.17 10.10
CA LEU A 164 13.59 8.72 10.02
C LEU A 164 13.86 9.36 8.65
N ALA A 165 13.46 8.71 7.57
CA ALA A 165 13.56 9.27 6.21
C ALA A 165 12.70 10.54 6.06
N ALA A 166 11.47 10.51 6.57
CA ALA A 166 10.57 11.67 6.58
C ALA A 166 11.17 12.87 7.33
N ARG A 167 11.80 12.61 8.47
CA ARG A 167 12.52 13.66 9.25
C ARG A 167 13.71 14.25 8.49
N GLY A 168 14.41 13.45 7.69
CA GLY A 168 15.57 13.86 6.88
C GLY A 168 15.21 14.49 5.53
N ALA A 169 13.98 14.31 5.07
CA ALA A 169 13.52 14.78 3.77
C ALA A 169 13.55 16.32 3.67
N LYS A 170 13.57 16.80 2.42
CA LYS A 170 13.61 18.23 2.10
C LYS A 170 12.50 18.60 1.12
N THR A 171 11.96 19.79 1.28
CA THR A 171 11.12 20.45 0.29
C THR A 171 11.97 21.00 -0.86
N PRO A 172 11.37 21.41 -2.00
CA PRO A 172 12.11 22.02 -3.10
C PRO A 172 12.94 23.25 -2.70
N ASP A 173 12.51 24.01 -1.68
CA ASP A 173 13.22 25.14 -1.12
C ASP A 173 14.19 24.79 0.04
N GLY A 174 14.45 23.49 0.24
CA GLY A 174 15.43 22.98 1.22
C GLY A 174 14.95 22.93 2.68
N LYS A 175 13.72 23.30 2.95
CA LYS A 175 13.11 23.20 4.29
C LYS A 175 12.70 21.76 4.62
N ARG A 176 12.14 21.55 5.80
CA ARG A 176 11.51 20.27 6.17
C ARG A 176 10.10 20.19 5.60
N PRO A 177 9.68 19.05 5.07
CA PRO A 177 8.29 18.80 4.72
C PRO A 177 7.34 18.98 5.91
N VAL A 178 6.12 19.40 5.64
CA VAL A 178 5.05 19.34 6.63
C VAL A 178 4.66 17.88 6.84
N PHE A 179 4.75 17.38 8.07
CA PHE A 179 4.25 16.06 8.43
C PHE A 179 2.83 16.20 9.00
N ARG A 180 1.85 15.69 8.28
CA ARG A 180 0.43 15.84 8.62
C ARG A 180 -0.19 14.53 9.10
N LYS A 181 -0.71 14.54 10.31
CA LYS A 181 -1.67 13.54 10.78
C LYS A 181 -2.98 13.72 10.03
N VAL A 182 -3.38 12.73 9.21
CA VAL A 182 -4.54 12.85 8.34
C VAL A 182 -5.75 12.14 8.91
N ARG A 183 -6.91 12.80 8.81
CA ARG A 183 -8.23 12.28 9.22
C ARG A 183 -9.29 12.65 8.21
N ALA A 184 -10.39 11.90 8.23
CA ALA A 184 -11.56 12.16 7.40
C ALA A 184 -12.09 13.59 7.63
N GLY A 185 -12.52 14.21 6.53
CA GLY A 185 -12.97 15.61 6.51
C GLY A 185 -11.94 16.56 5.93
N LEU A 186 -10.65 16.17 5.85
CA LEU A 186 -9.67 16.95 5.10
C LEU A 186 -10.05 16.95 3.61
N SER A 187 -10.11 18.12 3.01
CA SER A 187 -10.38 18.31 1.59
C SER A 187 -9.43 19.35 1.01
N LEU A 188 -8.95 19.10 -0.20
CA LEU A 188 -8.08 19.99 -0.97
C LEU A 188 -8.67 20.19 -2.36
N GLU A 189 -8.30 21.30 -2.98
CA GLU A 189 -8.44 21.55 -4.40
C GLU A 189 -7.03 21.67 -5.02
N PRO A 190 -6.37 20.53 -5.33
CA PRO A 190 -4.98 20.54 -5.79
C PRO A 190 -4.79 21.21 -7.15
N ALA A 191 -5.84 21.26 -7.96
CA ALA A 191 -5.91 21.99 -9.23
C ALA A 191 -7.35 22.46 -9.46
N PRO A 192 -7.61 23.45 -10.33
CA PRO A 192 -8.94 23.91 -10.66
C PRO A 192 -9.87 22.77 -11.05
N ASN A 193 -11.05 22.74 -10.46
CA ASN A 193 -12.09 21.72 -10.67
C ASN A 193 -11.68 20.28 -10.30
N VAL A 194 -10.58 20.09 -9.57
CA VAL A 194 -10.19 18.78 -9.03
C VAL A 194 -10.29 18.83 -7.51
N ARG A 195 -11.18 18.04 -6.96
CA ARG A 195 -11.36 17.91 -5.51
C ARG A 195 -10.74 16.63 -5.00
N LEU A 196 -9.95 16.71 -3.96
CA LEU A 196 -9.45 15.58 -3.18
C LEU A 196 -10.11 15.61 -1.80
N SER A 197 -10.62 14.47 -1.37
CA SER A 197 -11.29 14.32 -0.07
C SER A 197 -10.77 13.09 0.67
N VAL A 198 -10.43 13.25 1.94
CA VAL A 198 -10.10 12.15 2.85
C VAL A 198 -11.38 11.64 3.50
N LEU A 199 -11.71 10.37 3.27
CA LEU A 199 -12.92 9.73 3.78
C LEU A 199 -12.68 8.92 5.06
N ALA A 200 -11.46 8.44 5.27
CA ALA A 200 -10.97 7.70 6.44
C ALA A 200 -9.47 7.99 6.67
N PRO A 201 -8.93 7.70 7.89
CA PRO A 201 -9.63 7.23 9.08
C PRO A 201 -10.32 8.37 9.85
N ARG A 202 -11.13 8.02 10.86
CA ARG A 202 -11.75 8.95 11.81
C ARG A 202 -11.23 8.70 13.20
N ASP A 203 -11.13 9.74 14.03
CA ASP A 203 -10.84 9.57 15.46
C ASP A 203 -12.12 9.11 16.23
N PRO A 204 -11.96 8.33 17.31
CA PRO A 204 -10.76 7.62 17.67
C PRO A 204 -10.42 6.54 16.62
N LEU A 205 -9.14 6.22 16.45
CA LEU A 205 -8.75 5.12 15.55
C LEU A 205 -9.36 3.80 16.02
N LEU A 206 -9.62 2.89 15.08
CA LEU A 206 -10.05 1.53 15.39
C LEU A 206 -8.91 0.79 16.08
N THR A 207 -9.25 0.04 17.12
CA THR A 207 -8.33 -0.80 17.90
C THR A 207 -8.97 -2.12 18.21
N GLY A 208 -8.15 -3.18 18.33
CA GLY A 208 -8.64 -4.54 18.62
C GLY A 208 -9.35 -5.21 17.44
N THR A 209 -9.14 -4.73 16.24
CA THR A 209 -9.59 -5.38 15.02
C THR A 209 -8.59 -6.46 14.59
N ARG A 210 -8.87 -7.18 13.51
CA ARG A 210 -7.94 -8.18 12.96
C ARG A 210 -6.61 -7.53 12.55
N SER A 211 -6.67 -6.38 11.89
CA SER A 211 -5.54 -5.52 11.56
C SER A 211 -5.93 -4.06 11.78
N ASP A 212 -5.51 -3.51 12.90
CA ASP A 212 -5.76 -2.09 13.20
C ASP A 212 -5.13 -1.15 12.16
N PRO A 213 -3.89 -1.40 11.65
CA PRO A 213 -3.33 -0.58 10.58
C PRO A 213 -4.20 -0.56 9.33
N ASN A 214 -4.60 -1.72 8.82
CA ASN A 214 -5.42 -1.84 7.61
C ASN A 214 -6.76 -1.12 7.79
N ASN A 215 -7.46 -1.38 8.90
CA ASN A 215 -8.77 -0.80 9.16
C ASN A 215 -8.75 0.72 9.38
N ASN A 216 -7.57 1.28 9.64
CA ASN A 216 -7.33 2.72 9.72
C ASN A 216 -6.63 3.30 8.49
N SER A 217 -6.56 2.58 7.38
CA SER A 217 -6.00 3.11 6.13
C SER A 217 -6.59 4.46 5.75
N ILE A 218 -5.74 5.35 5.21
CA ILE A 218 -6.23 6.58 4.57
C ILE A 218 -7.02 6.17 3.33
N VAL A 219 -8.29 6.56 3.28
CA VAL A 219 -9.14 6.41 2.10
C VAL A 219 -9.29 7.76 1.43
N LEU A 220 -8.84 7.85 0.18
CA LEU A 220 -8.85 9.07 -0.61
C LEU A 220 -9.86 8.96 -1.76
N ARG A 221 -10.61 10.05 -1.95
CA ARG A 221 -11.45 10.24 -3.13
C ARG A 221 -10.92 11.43 -3.93
N ILE A 222 -10.80 11.25 -5.23
CA ILE A 222 -10.47 12.32 -6.18
C ILE A 222 -11.63 12.45 -7.15
N ASP A 223 -12.20 13.65 -7.25
CA ASP A 223 -13.22 14.03 -8.22
C ASP A 223 -12.59 15.01 -9.20
N ALA A 224 -12.74 14.73 -10.50
CA ALA A 224 -12.26 15.59 -11.58
C ALA A 224 -13.33 15.65 -12.71
N PRO A 225 -13.29 16.65 -13.57
CA PRO A 225 -14.16 16.68 -14.74
C PRO A 225 -13.98 15.42 -15.59
N GLY A 226 -15.05 14.61 -15.69
CA GLY A 226 -15.07 13.39 -16.51
C GLY A 226 -14.75 12.09 -15.76
N GLY A 227 -14.40 12.12 -14.47
CA GLY A 227 -14.21 10.89 -13.71
C GLY A 227 -13.81 11.08 -12.26
N SER A 228 -13.96 10.01 -11.50
CA SER A 228 -13.67 9.97 -10.08
C SER A 228 -12.92 8.70 -9.69
N PHE A 229 -12.06 8.80 -8.68
CA PHE A 229 -11.19 7.73 -8.20
C PHE A 229 -11.37 7.54 -6.70
N LEU A 230 -11.34 6.27 -6.26
CA LEU A 230 -11.28 5.91 -4.85
C LEU A 230 -10.07 5.04 -4.57
N PHE A 231 -9.17 5.52 -3.72
CA PHE A 231 -8.02 4.78 -3.19
C PHE A 231 -8.36 4.35 -1.78
N THR A 232 -8.30 3.06 -1.51
CA THR A 232 -8.80 2.47 -0.27
C THR A 232 -7.70 1.99 0.68
N GLY A 233 -6.43 2.05 0.23
CA GLY A 233 -5.37 1.33 0.93
C GLY A 233 -5.79 -0.12 1.14
N ASP A 234 -5.64 -0.60 2.36
CA ASP A 234 -5.98 -1.97 2.73
C ASP A 234 -7.17 -2.08 3.69
N VAL A 235 -8.08 -1.10 3.61
CA VAL A 235 -9.25 -1.06 4.50
C VAL A 235 -10.02 -2.39 4.49
N GLU A 236 -10.21 -2.96 5.67
CA GLU A 236 -10.93 -4.21 5.88
C GLU A 236 -12.36 -3.97 6.36
N ARG A 237 -12.99 -5.01 6.89
CA ARG A 237 -14.41 -5.02 7.25
C ARG A 237 -14.80 -3.89 8.20
N GLU A 238 -14.07 -3.70 9.30
CA GLU A 238 -14.41 -2.73 10.34
C GLU A 238 -14.22 -1.30 9.84
N GLY A 239 -13.15 -1.05 9.07
CA GLY A 239 -12.91 0.23 8.41
C GLY A 239 -14.00 0.56 7.39
N ARG A 240 -14.44 -0.42 6.57
CA ARG A 240 -15.55 -0.24 5.64
C ARG A 240 -16.88 0.04 6.35
N GLN A 241 -17.18 -0.66 7.44
CA GLN A 241 -18.37 -0.39 8.26
C GLN A 241 -18.38 1.06 8.76
N ARG A 242 -17.21 1.56 9.17
CA ARG A 242 -17.06 2.95 9.61
C ARG A 242 -17.24 3.96 8.47
N LEU A 243 -16.78 3.63 7.26
CA LEU A 243 -17.09 4.42 6.06
C LEU A 243 -18.59 4.47 5.79
N TYR A 244 -19.32 3.36 5.92
CA TYR A 244 -20.77 3.34 5.75
C TYR A 244 -21.50 4.20 6.78
N ALA A 245 -21.11 4.10 8.03
CA ALA A 245 -21.68 4.89 9.12
C ALA A 245 -21.45 6.40 8.92
N SER A 246 -20.37 6.79 8.26
CA SER A 246 -20.07 8.20 7.98
C SER A 246 -20.95 8.83 6.91
N ARG A 247 -21.73 8.04 6.16
CA ARG A 247 -22.53 8.45 5.00
C ARG A 247 -21.69 9.15 3.89
N ALA A 248 -20.38 8.90 3.84
CA ALA A 248 -19.53 9.41 2.79
C ALA A 248 -19.99 8.90 1.42
N ASN A 249 -19.93 9.76 0.41
CA ASN A 249 -20.18 9.34 -0.96
C ASN A 249 -19.00 8.47 -1.44
N LEU A 250 -19.25 7.17 -1.63
CA LEU A 250 -18.26 6.20 -2.09
C LEU A 250 -18.34 5.91 -3.60
N GLN A 251 -19.40 6.37 -4.28
CA GLN A 251 -19.63 6.09 -5.69
C GLN A 251 -18.55 6.77 -6.55
N VAL A 252 -17.81 5.99 -7.35
CA VAL A 252 -16.73 6.47 -8.24
C VAL A 252 -16.68 5.67 -9.54
N ASP A 253 -15.96 6.23 -10.52
CA ASP A 253 -15.71 5.55 -11.80
C ASP A 253 -14.61 4.48 -11.68
N VAL A 254 -13.55 4.78 -10.92
CA VAL A 254 -12.37 3.93 -10.76
C VAL A 254 -12.15 3.62 -9.28
N LEU A 255 -12.12 2.33 -8.97
CA LEU A 255 -11.79 1.83 -7.65
C LEU A 255 -10.39 1.19 -7.66
N LYS A 256 -9.46 1.65 -6.81
CA LYS A 256 -8.36 0.83 -6.38
C LYS A 256 -8.91 -0.18 -5.36
N VAL A 257 -8.89 -1.45 -5.72
CA VAL A 257 -9.45 -2.54 -4.89
C VAL A 257 -8.63 -2.68 -3.62
N SER A 258 -9.32 -2.78 -2.49
CA SER A 258 -8.68 -2.82 -1.18
C SER A 258 -7.86 -4.09 -0.99
N HIS A 259 -6.75 -3.97 -0.25
CA HIS A 259 -5.93 -5.05 0.26
C HIS A 259 -5.51 -6.02 -0.86
N HIS A 260 -5.01 -5.48 -1.98
CA HIS A 260 -4.49 -6.23 -3.14
C HIS A 260 -5.47 -7.27 -3.70
N GLY A 261 -6.76 -7.13 -3.40
CA GLY A 261 -7.78 -8.12 -3.76
C GLY A 261 -7.91 -9.28 -2.78
N ALA A 262 -7.47 -9.12 -1.53
CA ALA A 262 -7.77 -10.06 -0.45
C ALA A 262 -9.28 -10.21 -0.22
N ALA A 263 -9.74 -11.39 0.20
CA ALA A 263 -11.15 -11.67 0.42
C ALA A 263 -11.78 -10.82 1.53
N ASN A 264 -10.98 -10.37 2.50
CA ASN A 264 -11.41 -9.48 3.58
C ASN A 264 -11.43 -7.99 3.18
N GLY A 265 -10.76 -7.60 2.08
CA GLY A 265 -10.66 -6.22 1.60
C GLY A 265 -11.91 -5.71 0.90
N THR A 266 -12.70 -6.57 0.27
CA THR A 266 -13.85 -6.17 -0.56
C THR A 266 -15.00 -7.15 -0.42
N ASP A 267 -16.23 -6.63 -0.42
CA ASP A 267 -17.47 -7.42 -0.41
C ASP A 267 -18.53 -6.81 -1.34
N GLY A 268 -19.61 -7.55 -1.57
CA GLY A 268 -20.70 -7.11 -2.45
C GLY A 268 -21.38 -5.82 -1.96
N ALA A 269 -21.49 -5.61 -0.66
CA ALA A 269 -22.09 -4.40 -0.10
C ALA A 269 -21.21 -3.17 -0.36
N PHE A 270 -19.89 -3.30 -0.29
CA PHE A 270 -18.95 -2.25 -0.63
C PHE A 270 -19.02 -1.93 -2.12
N LEU A 271 -18.91 -2.95 -2.98
CA LEU A 271 -18.99 -2.76 -4.43
C LEU A 271 -20.34 -2.18 -4.88
N GLY A 272 -21.45 -2.53 -4.23
CA GLY A 272 -22.74 -1.91 -4.48
C GLY A 272 -22.78 -0.41 -4.17
N ARG A 273 -22.05 0.03 -3.13
CA ARG A 273 -21.94 1.46 -2.75
C ARG A 273 -20.98 2.23 -3.64
N VAL A 274 -19.85 1.62 -3.98
CA VAL A 274 -18.83 2.23 -4.83
C VAL A 274 -19.25 2.24 -6.29
N ASN A 275 -19.91 1.19 -6.74
CA ASN A 275 -20.41 0.97 -8.10
C ASN A 275 -19.41 1.37 -9.21
N PRO A 276 -18.17 0.89 -9.18
CA PRO A 276 -17.14 1.33 -10.12
C PRO A 276 -17.37 0.71 -11.49
N ARG A 277 -17.00 1.44 -12.55
CA ARG A 277 -16.90 0.90 -13.92
C ARG A 277 -15.56 0.20 -14.14
N VAL A 278 -14.53 0.65 -13.45
CA VAL A 278 -13.16 0.17 -13.54
C VAL A 278 -12.65 -0.19 -12.15
N ALA A 279 -12.05 -1.35 -12.01
CA ALA A 279 -11.37 -1.79 -10.80
C ALA A 279 -9.88 -2.01 -11.09
N VAL A 280 -9.01 -1.51 -10.23
CA VAL A 280 -7.57 -1.72 -10.30
C VAL A 280 -7.13 -2.52 -9.09
N ILE A 281 -6.39 -3.60 -9.33
CA ILE A 281 -5.78 -4.41 -8.29
C ILE A 281 -4.27 -4.24 -8.39
N SER A 282 -3.67 -3.58 -7.42
CA SER A 282 -2.22 -3.53 -7.25
C SER A 282 -1.77 -4.82 -6.56
N VAL A 283 -1.02 -5.65 -7.25
CA VAL A 283 -0.66 -6.99 -6.77
C VAL A 283 0.58 -7.50 -7.49
N GLY A 284 1.43 -8.23 -6.79
CA GLY A 284 2.62 -8.84 -7.36
C GLY A 284 2.34 -10.17 -8.06
N ALA A 285 3.05 -10.44 -9.15
CA ALA A 285 3.06 -11.77 -9.75
C ALA A 285 3.66 -12.79 -8.77
N ASN A 286 3.03 -13.98 -8.69
CA ASN A 286 3.47 -15.07 -7.81
C ASN A 286 3.61 -14.66 -6.33
N ASN A 287 2.79 -13.71 -5.86
CA ASN A 287 2.81 -13.29 -4.48
C ASN A 287 2.44 -14.46 -3.53
N ARG A 288 3.09 -14.48 -2.36
CA ARG A 288 2.91 -15.55 -1.36
C ARG A 288 1.51 -15.60 -0.74
N TYR A 289 0.73 -14.55 -0.88
CA TYR A 289 -0.59 -14.39 -0.27
C TYR A 289 -1.73 -14.99 -1.10
N GLY A 290 -1.46 -15.33 -2.36
CA GLY A 290 -2.48 -15.81 -3.29
C GLY A 290 -3.44 -14.73 -3.78
N HIS A 291 -3.08 -13.46 -3.62
CA HIS A 291 -3.87 -12.33 -4.10
C HIS A 291 -3.79 -12.18 -5.63
N PRO A 292 -4.87 -11.72 -6.27
CA PRO A 292 -6.19 -11.51 -5.70
C PRO A 292 -6.91 -12.83 -5.44
N HIS A 293 -7.66 -12.92 -4.35
CA HIS A 293 -8.48 -14.09 -4.06
C HIS A 293 -9.64 -14.25 -5.06
N ARG A 294 -10.02 -15.50 -5.32
CA ARG A 294 -11.08 -15.84 -6.29
C ARG A 294 -12.40 -15.16 -5.96
N GLU A 295 -12.72 -15.06 -4.68
CA GLU A 295 -13.92 -14.42 -4.15
C GLU A 295 -13.97 -12.94 -4.57
N THR A 296 -12.87 -12.21 -4.44
CA THR A 296 -12.77 -10.82 -4.89
C THR A 296 -12.87 -10.70 -6.40
N VAL A 297 -12.20 -11.58 -7.16
CA VAL A 297 -12.28 -11.58 -8.63
C VAL A 297 -13.71 -11.87 -9.09
N ALA A 298 -14.41 -12.81 -8.44
CA ALA A 298 -15.80 -13.13 -8.75
C ALA A 298 -16.75 -11.93 -8.51
N LEU A 299 -16.54 -11.17 -7.42
CA LEU A 299 -17.31 -9.96 -7.14
C LEU A 299 -17.12 -8.86 -8.18
N LEU A 300 -15.99 -8.86 -8.89
CA LEU A 300 -15.66 -7.88 -9.92
C LEU A 300 -16.14 -8.27 -11.33
N GLN A 301 -16.85 -9.38 -11.48
CA GLN A 301 -17.43 -9.79 -12.77
C GLN A 301 -18.30 -8.67 -13.35
N GLY A 302 -18.21 -8.46 -14.66
CA GLY A 302 -18.90 -7.36 -15.36
C GLY A 302 -18.26 -5.99 -15.23
N LYS A 303 -17.17 -5.84 -14.46
CA LYS A 303 -16.36 -4.63 -14.39
C LYS A 303 -15.12 -4.76 -15.28
N ARG A 304 -14.56 -3.63 -15.72
CA ARG A 304 -13.25 -3.64 -16.38
C ARG A 304 -12.17 -3.73 -15.30
N VAL A 305 -11.47 -4.88 -15.24
CA VAL A 305 -10.46 -5.14 -14.21
C VAL A 305 -9.06 -5.03 -14.80
N TYR A 306 -8.22 -4.22 -14.17
CA TYR A 306 -6.80 -4.10 -14.45
C TYR A 306 -6.01 -4.57 -13.25
N ARG A 307 -4.91 -5.32 -13.48
CA ARG A 307 -4.05 -5.86 -12.43
C ARG A 307 -2.60 -5.53 -12.76
N THR A 308 -1.83 -5.06 -11.79
CA THR A 308 -0.43 -4.69 -12.02
C THR A 308 0.45 -5.88 -12.39
N ASP A 309 0.18 -7.07 -11.85
CA ASP A 309 0.91 -8.29 -12.20
C ASP A 309 0.71 -8.72 -13.68
N TRP A 310 -0.42 -8.36 -14.30
CA TRP A 310 -0.71 -8.64 -15.70
C TRP A 310 -0.36 -7.47 -16.63
N HIS A 311 -0.76 -6.26 -16.23
CA HIS A 311 -0.73 -5.08 -17.10
C HIS A 311 0.53 -4.22 -16.90
N GLY A 312 1.36 -4.51 -15.88
CA GLY A 312 2.44 -3.61 -15.48
C GLY A 312 1.91 -2.32 -14.88
N ASP A 313 2.50 -1.20 -15.25
CA ASP A 313 1.97 0.09 -14.85
C ASP A 313 0.69 0.40 -15.63
N ILE A 314 -0.33 0.89 -14.91
CA ILE A 314 -1.65 1.19 -15.49
C ILE A 314 -1.83 2.70 -15.46
N ILE A 315 -1.93 3.31 -16.64
CA ILE A 315 -2.01 4.75 -16.83
C ILE A 315 -3.44 5.13 -17.18
N MET A 316 -4.01 6.03 -16.39
CA MET A 316 -5.35 6.58 -16.59
C MET A 316 -5.29 8.08 -16.76
N ARG A 317 -5.91 8.61 -17.78
CA ARG A 317 -5.91 10.03 -18.12
C ARG A 317 -7.32 10.57 -18.28
N LEU A 318 -7.56 11.74 -17.72
CA LEU A 318 -8.74 12.56 -17.93
C LEU A 318 -8.29 13.89 -18.49
N GLY A 319 -8.51 14.08 -19.78
CA GLY A 319 -8.19 15.32 -20.50
C GLY A 319 -9.41 16.25 -20.67
N ALA A 320 -9.26 17.25 -21.54
CA ALA A 320 -10.29 18.24 -21.83
C ALA A 320 -11.59 17.61 -22.41
N ASP A 321 -11.50 16.47 -23.07
CA ASP A 321 -12.63 15.71 -23.60
C ASP A 321 -13.47 15.02 -22.51
N LYS A 322 -13.02 15.07 -21.25
CA LYS A 322 -13.66 14.44 -20.08
C LYS A 322 -13.89 12.94 -20.24
N LYS A 323 -13.10 12.26 -21.08
CA LYS A 323 -13.17 10.81 -21.27
C LYS A 323 -12.00 10.14 -20.57
N LEU A 324 -12.29 9.09 -19.82
CA LEU A 324 -11.28 8.27 -19.17
C LEU A 324 -10.57 7.40 -20.21
N GLN A 325 -9.32 7.75 -20.51
CA GLN A 325 -8.40 6.97 -21.31
C GLN A 325 -7.58 6.05 -20.41
N ILE A 326 -7.38 4.80 -20.83
CA ILE A 326 -6.61 3.81 -20.06
C ILE A 326 -5.60 3.15 -20.98
N ALA A 327 -4.33 3.14 -20.52
CA ALA A 327 -3.22 2.43 -21.15
C ALA A 327 -2.49 1.60 -20.10
N SER A 328 -1.64 0.68 -20.54
CA SER A 328 -0.82 -0.13 -19.65
C SER A 328 0.52 -0.46 -20.31
N THR A 329 1.56 -0.68 -19.50
CA THR A 329 2.91 -0.95 -20.00
C THR A 329 3.13 -2.39 -20.45
N ARG A 330 2.23 -3.29 -20.09
CA ARG A 330 2.18 -4.68 -20.56
C ARG A 330 0.79 -5.01 -21.07
N ARG A 331 0.71 -5.90 -22.08
CA ARG A 331 -0.55 -6.49 -22.51
C ARG A 331 -0.92 -7.60 -21.53
N ALA A 332 -2.17 -7.63 -21.07
CA ALA A 332 -2.66 -8.74 -20.26
C ALA A 332 -2.50 -10.07 -21.02
N PRO A 333 -2.25 -11.19 -20.32
CA PRO A 333 -2.32 -12.51 -20.93
C PRO A 333 -3.68 -12.73 -21.60
N ASP A 334 -3.71 -13.41 -22.76
CA ASP A 334 -4.97 -13.75 -23.41
C ASP A 334 -5.83 -14.60 -22.46
N GLN A 335 -6.99 -14.09 -22.09
CA GLN A 335 -7.90 -14.78 -21.15
C GLN A 335 -8.43 -16.12 -21.71
N THR A 336 -8.30 -16.35 -23.01
CA THR A 336 -8.64 -17.63 -23.65
C THR A 336 -7.69 -18.76 -23.27
N SER A 337 -6.46 -18.45 -22.82
CA SER A 337 -5.52 -19.43 -22.27
C SER A 337 -5.62 -19.61 -20.74
N ALA A 338 -6.38 -18.75 -20.06
CA ALA A 338 -6.55 -18.76 -18.61
C ALA A 338 -7.67 -19.73 -18.13
N THR A 339 -8.00 -20.76 -18.91
CA THR A 339 -8.79 -21.91 -18.43
C THR A 339 -7.97 -22.87 -17.56
N GLU A 340 -6.69 -22.60 -17.35
CA GLU A 340 -6.00 -23.19 -16.21
C GLU A 340 -6.64 -22.66 -14.94
N LYS A 341 -7.30 -23.56 -14.21
CA LYS A 341 -7.73 -23.35 -12.83
C LYS A 341 -6.62 -22.58 -12.13
N PRO A 342 -6.90 -21.43 -11.46
CA PRO A 342 -5.91 -20.82 -10.60
C PRO A 342 -5.46 -21.89 -9.62
N THR A 343 -4.29 -22.44 -9.88
CA THR A 343 -3.64 -23.32 -8.92
C THR A 343 -3.41 -22.45 -7.71
N LYS A 344 -4.06 -22.80 -6.60
CA LYS A 344 -3.74 -22.25 -5.27
C LYS A 344 -2.21 -22.18 -5.22
N PRO A 345 -1.60 -21.03 -4.84
CA PRO A 345 -0.15 -20.95 -4.81
C PRO A 345 0.36 -22.19 -4.10
N LEU A 346 1.19 -22.98 -4.78
CA LEU A 346 1.83 -24.11 -4.14
C LEU A 346 2.75 -23.49 -3.08
N ILE A 347 2.32 -23.48 -1.84
CA ILE A 347 3.23 -23.26 -0.72
C ILE A 347 4.16 -24.48 -0.73
N THR A 348 5.24 -24.37 -1.49
CA THR A 348 6.23 -25.45 -1.69
C THR A 348 7.13 -25.63 -0.47
N GLY A 349 6.96 -24.79 0.57
CA GLY A 349 7.69 -24.88 1.82
C GLY A 349 7.01 -25.73 2.88
N ALA A 350 7.79 -26.24 3.82
CA ALA A 350 7.29 -26.95 5.00
C ALA A 350 6.34 -26.04 5.81
N VAL A 351 5.26 -26.63 6.36
CA VAL A 351 4.33 -25.96 7.24
C VAL A 351 4.16 -26.74 8.55
N ILE A 352 3.75 -26.06 9.61
CA ILE A 352 3.61 -26.61 10.95
C ILE A 352 2.12 -26.60 11.36
N GLY A 353 1.54 -27.78 11.44
CA GLY A 353 0.14 -27.98 11.85
C GLY A 353 -0.02 -28.04 13.36
N ASN A 354 -1.11 -27.50 13.87
CA ASN A 354 -1.57 -27.68 15.23
C ASN A 354 -2.47 -28.92 15.29
N LYS A 355 -2.02 -29.97 15.96
CA LYS A 355 -2.74 -31.25 16.06
C LYS A 355 -4.14 -31.12 16.64
N LYS A 356 -4.34 -30.17 17.59
CA LYS A 356 -5.62 -29.95 18.27
C LYS A 356 -6.61 -29.14 17.43
N SER A 357 -6.18 -27.99 16.91
CA SER A 357 -7.08 -27.08 16.17
C SER A 357 -7.22 -27.43 14.69
N LYS A 358 -6.36 -28.34 14.19
CA LYS A 358 -6.28 -28.68 12.76
C LYS A 358 -6.02 -27.45 11.88
N VAL A 359 -5.18 -26.52 12.39
CA VAL A 359 -4.75 -25.33 11.67
C VAL A 359 -3.25 -25.45 11.41
N TYR A 360 -2.80 -25.13 10.19
CA TYR A 360 -1.37 -25.11 9.87
C TYR A 360 -0.84 -23.68 9.71
N HIS A 361 0.43 -23.48 10.02
CA HIS A 361 1.15 -22.20 10.10
C HIS A 361 2.40 -22.24 9.24
N MET A 362 2.87 -21.07 8.83
CA MET A 362 4.23 -20.92 8.30
C MET A 362 5.26 -21.15 9.43
N PRO A 363 6.47 -21.64 9.12
CA PRO A 363 7.49 -21.94 10.16
C PRO A 363 7.92 -20.73 10.99
N ASP A 364 7.82 -19.54 10.44
CA ASP A 364 8.15 -18.25 11.05
C ASP A 364 6.96 -17.55 11.73
N CYS A 365 5.81 -18.22 11.81
CA CYS A 365 4.63 -17.66 12.45
C CYS A 365 4.84 -17.45 13.96
N PRO A 366 4.63 -16.23 14.49
CA PRO A 366 4.79 -15.96 15.93
C PRO A 366 3.80 -16.71 16.81
N ARG A 367 2.75 -17.29 16.22
CA ARG A 367 1.69 -18.06 16.92
C ARG A 367 1.80 -19.56 16.66
N LEU A 368 3.02 -20.10 16.58
CA LEU A 368 3.21 -21.53 16.44
C LEU A 368 2.64 -22.30 17.64
N PRO A 369 2.06 -23.49 17.42
CA PRO A 369 1.66 -24.37 18.52
C PRO A 369 2.87 -24.81 19.34
N LYS A 370 2.65 -25.19 20.60
CA LYS A 370 3.71 -25.78 21.45
C LYS A 370 4.31 -27.01 20.76
N PRO A 371 5.62 -27.31 20.93
CA PRO A 371 6.32 -28.40 20.24
C PRO A 371 5.58 -29.73 20.24
N ASP A 372 5.04 -30.17 21.39
CA ASP A 372 4.31 -31.43 21.54
C ASP A 372 3.00 -31.51 20.75
N ASN A 373 2.47 -30.33 20.33
CA ASN A 373 1.23 -30.22 19.59
C ASN A 373 1.47 -29.91 18.09
N GLN A 374 2.73 -29.98 17.64
CA GLN A 374 3.08 -29.75 16.24
C GLN A 374 2.97 -31.02 15.40
N ALA A 375 2.42 -30.87 14.20
CA ALA A 375 2.56 -31.81 13.10
C ALA A 375 3.33 -31.10 11.97
N ARG A 376 4.35 -31.74 11.39
CA ARG A 376 5.16 -31.15 10.32
C ARG A 376 4.73 -31.73 8.98
N PHE A 377 4.54 -30.86 7.99
CA PHE A 377 4.18 -31.20 6.63
C PHE A 377 5.20 -30.59 5.67
N ARG A 378 5.50 -31.29 4.58
CA ARG A 378 6.45 -30.81 3.55
C ARG A 378 5.85 -29.69 2.69
N SER A 379 4.51 -29.57 2.69
CA SER A 379 3.79 -28.55 1.95
C SER A 379 2.41 -28.28 2.57
N ALA A 380 1.83 -27.13 2.22
CA ALA A 380 0.45 -26.80 2.57
C ALA A 380 -0.55 -27.84 2.01
N GLN A 381 -0.30 -28.36 0.82
CA GLN A 381 -1.15 -29.41 0.24
C GLN A 381 -1.16 -30.71 1.03
N GLU A 382 -0.01 -31.10 1.58
CA GLU A 382 0.08 -32.27 2.47
C GLU A 382 -0.71 -32.05 3.74
N ALA A 383 -0.63 -30.86 4.34
CA ALA A 383 -1.41 -30.48 5.50
C ALA A 383 -2.93 -30.49 5.22
N GLU A 384 -3.34 -29.94 4.08
CA GLU A 384 -4.75 -29.90 3.67
C GLU A 384 -5.30 -31.31 3.40
N LYS A 385 -4.53 -32.17 2.76
CA LYS A 385 -4.89 -33.60 2.57
C LYS A 385 -5.05 -34.33 3.91
N ALA A 386 -4.29 -33.90 4.94
CA ALA A 386 -4.40 -34.41 6.31
C ALA A 386 -5.52 -33.72 7.12
N GLY A 387 -6.38 -32.91 6.50
CA GLY A 387 -7.52 -32.26 7.12
C GLY A 387 -7.19 -30.99 7.91
N TYR A 388 -6.04 -30.37 7.64
CA TYR A 388 -5.68 -29.09 8.25
C TYR A 388 -6.11 -27.93 7.34
N ARG A 389 -6.48 -26.80 7.96
CA ARG A 389 -6.80 -25.54 7.26
C ARG A 389 -5.72 -24.50 7.54
N PRO A 390 -5.53 -23.51 6.65
CA PRO A 390 -4.52 -22.48 6.85
C PRO A 390 -4.82 -21.58 8.06
N HIS A 391 -3.77 -21.12 8.74
CA HIS A 391 -3.80 -20.01 9.68
C HIS A 391 -3.65 -18.68 8.93
N ALA A 392 -4.03 -17.56 9.54
CA ALA A 392 -3.88 -16.23 9.00
C ALA A 392 -2.45 -15.92 8.53
N CYS A 393 -1.41 -16.38 9.23
CA CYS A 393 -0.01 -16.22 8.79
C CYS A 393 0.34 -16.95 7.46
N VAL A 394 -0.48 -17.89 7.03
CA VAL A 394 -0.38 -18.57 5.72
C VAL A 394 -1.13 -17.79 4.64
N GLU A 395 -2.16 -17.06 5.05
CA GLU A 395 -3.01 -16.23 4.19
C GLU A 395 -2.47 -14.80 4.07
N GLY A 396 -1.34 -14.49 4.72
CA GLY A 396 -0.63 -13.23 4.58
C GLY A 396 -1.04 -12.15 5.57
N GLU A 397 -1.33 -12.56 6.77
CA GLU A 397 -1.66 -11.64 7.88
C GLU A 397 -0.64 -11.68 9.01
#